data_015f0e68b58073741db20ebd6156ef35
#
_entry.id   015f0e68b58073741db20ebd6156ef35
#
_cell.length_a   1.000
_cell.length_b   1.000
_cell.length_c   1.000
_cell.angle_alpha   90.00
_cell.angle_beta   90.00
_cell.angle_gamma   90.00
#
_symmetry.space_group_name_H-M   'P 1'
#
loop_
_entity.id
_entity.type
_entity.pdbx_description
1 polymer ?
#
loop_
_entity_poly.entity_id
_entity_poly.type
_entity_poly.pdbx_seq_one_letter_code
_entity_poly.pdbx_strand_id
1 'polypeptide(L)'
;MVTARLPRPWGARRRPTALAVALSAAALVLTGCGSGASGESSEETISIVGFAVPEAANKAIAAEFAKTAAGEDVGFTTSYGASGDQSRAVAAGLDADYVHLSVGSDVDRLVEAGLVARTWDDGPHKGIVSTSVVVLGVRDGNPKDVQGWDDLVQPGVEVVTANPASSGAARWNALAAWGHVTENGGTEAEAADFLGKLFDNVVSLTNSGRDATTSFLGGTGDVLLAYENEAILAAQNGQGFEYVVPETTVLIENPGAILEDATPAAADWLDFVLGTEGQRQFALKGFRPLNAAQPGVVDFASLGLDPADIEGAQDPGDPFPVVPKLLTLERDFGGPGWDGVKDKLFGDGQDGAPKGIVTLAIEQSGKATQ
;
A
#
# COMPACT_ATOMS: atom_id res chain seq x y z
N MET A 1 54.70 -42.97 0.19
CA MET A 1 55.93 -42.42 -0.38
C MET A 1 55.65 -41.00 -0.68
N VAL A 2 56.33 -40.18 0.02
CA VAL A 2 57.09 -38.96 -0.06
C VAL A 2 56.16 -37.75 0.07
N THR A 3 55.97 -37.21 1.21
CA THR A 3 56.64 -36.20 2.07
C THR A 3 57.09 -34.91 1.41
N ALA A 4 56.65 -33.86 2.04
CA ALA A 4 57.41 -32.66 2.47
C ALA A 4 57.06 -31.40 1.69
N ARG A 5 56.92 -30.23 2.20
CA ARG A 5 57.17 -29.53 3.47
C ARG A 5 56.84 -28.05 3.19
N LEU A 6 56.24 -27.41 4.14
CA LEU A 6 56.29 -25.96 4.29
C LEU A 6 57.73 -25.44 4.52
N PRO A 7 57.98 -24.15 4.28
CA PRO A 7 58.21 -23.33 5.46
C PRO A 7 57.63 -21.87 5.44
N ARG A 8 57.31 -21.39 6.60
CA ARG A 8 57.40 -20.01 7.12
C ARG A 8 58.90 -19.79 7.55
N PRO A 9 59.34 -18.61 8.03
CA PRO A 9 58.72 -17.31 8.39
C PRO A 9 59.61 -16.07 8.16
N TRP A 10 59.27 -14.95 8.78
CA TRP A 10 59.98 -13.82 9.40
C TRP A 10 59.51 -12.48 8.80
N GLY A 11 58.99 -11.50 9.48
CA GLY A 11 59.34 -10.98 10.84
C GLY A 11 60.10 -9.69 10.74
N ALA A 12 59.48 -8.55 11.00
CA ALA A 12 60.16 -7.43 11.63
C ALA A 12 59.21 -6.31 12.04
N ARG A 13 59.22 -6.08 13.32
CA ARG A 13 58.67 -4.94 14.05
C ARG A 13 59.43 -3.63 13.69
N ARG A 14 58.75 -2.48 13.66
CA ARG A 14 59.28 -1.21 14.25
C ARG A 14 58.12 -0.28 14.58
N ARG A 15 58.03 0.09 15.82
CA ARG A 15 57.44 1.29 16.47
C ARG A 15 58.62 2.23 16.77
N PRO A 16 58.43 3.46 17.35
CA PRO A 16 57.48 4.54 17.10
C PRO A 16 58.23 5.88 16.94
N THR A 17 57.55 6.98 16.59
CA THR A 17 58.01 8.31 17.02
C THR A 17 56.82 9.23 17.23
N ALA A 18 56.67 9.62 18.47
CA ALA A 18 55.84 10.73 18.92
C ALA A 18 56.51 12.05 18.55
N LEU A 19 55.77 13.02 18.08
CA LEU A 19 56.16 14.42 18.14
C LEU A 19 54.98 15.25 18.62
N ALA A 20 55.12 15.74 19.83
CA ALA A 20 54.33 16.78 20.46
C ALA A 20 54.86 18.14 20.01
N VAL A 21 54.01 19.04 19.58
CA VAL A 21 54.30 20.48 19.53
C VAL A 21 53.10 21.29 20.01
N ALA A 22 53.42 22.14 20.87
CA ALA A 22 52.83 23.00 21.82
C ALA A 22 51.80 24.04 21.32
N LEU A 23 50.99 24.43 22.30
CA LEU A 23 50.11 25.58 22.45
C LEU A 23 50.58 26.89 21.78
N SER A 24 49.61 27.60 21.19
CA SER A 24 49.60 29.07 21.22
C SER A 24 48.16 29.54 21.36
N ALA A 25 47.83 30.04 22.53
CA ALA A 25 46.62 30.78 22.84
C ALA A 25 46.72 32.19 22.25
N ALA A 26 45.73 32.63 21.50
CA ALA A 26 45.47 34.04 21.23
C ALA A 26 44.01 34.34 21.44
N ALA A 27 43.69 34.93 22.57
CA ALA A 27 42.42 35.53 22.89
C ALA A 27 42.28 36.83 22.08
N LEU A 28 41.20 36.92 21.28
CA LEU A 28 40.71 38.19 20.76
C LEU A 28 39.23 38.29 21.15
N VAL A 29 39.01 39.12 22.16
CA VAL A 29 37.69 39.63 22.56
C VAL A 29 37.28 40.67 21.52
N LEU A 30 36.21 40.43 20.79
CA LEU A 30 35.49 41.45 20.08
C LEU A 30 34.02 41.34 20.46
N THR A 31 33.63 42.29 21.33
CA THR A 31 32.25 42.64 21.60
C THR A 31 31.61 43.17 20.32
N GLY A 32 30.53 42.45 19.88
CA GLY A 32 29.66 42.92 18.84
C GLY A 32 28.24 42.54 19.25
N CYS A 33 27.51 43.43 19.90
CA CYS A 33 26.04 43.34 20.04
C CYS A 33 25.44 43.43 18.66
N GLY A 34 24.82 42.36 18.22
CA GLY A 34 23.92 42.30 17.09
C GLY A 34 22.83 41.34 17.46
N SER A 35 21.72 41.86 18.02
CA SER A 35 20.48 41.16 18.21
C SER A 35 19.88 40.87 16.83
N GLY A 36 20.24 39.73 16.28
CA GLY A 36 19.50 39.08 15.21
C GLY A 36 19.05 37.75 15.77
N ALA A 37 17.85 37.70 16.29
CA ALA A 37 17.14 36.43 16.43
C ALA A 37 16.89 35.92 15.00
N SER A 38 17.85 35.21 14.42
CA SER A 38 17.54 34.22 13.41
C SER A 38 16.77 33.14 14.17
N GLY A 39 15.46 33.22 14.12
CA GLY A 39 14.63 32.04 14.37
C GLY A 39 15.12 30.98 13.36
N GLU A 40 15.79 29.97 13.84
CA GLU A 40 15.82 28.69 13.16
C GLU A 40 14.35 28.28 13.11
N SER A 41 13.70 28.51 11.97
CA SER A 41 12.51 27.75 11.61
C SER A 41 13.03 26.31 11.53
N SER A 42 12.81 25.54 12.58
CA SER A 42 12.93 24.09 12.46
C SER A 42 11.89 23.72 11.42
N GLU A 43 12.33 23.34 10.22
CA GLU A 43 11.46 22.78 9.20
C GLU A 43 10.73 21.60 9.86
N GLU A 44 9.41 21.73 10.02
CA GLU A 44 8.59 20.65 10.53
C GLU A 44 8.59 19.53 9.51
N THR A 45 8.72 18.28 9.94
CA THR A 45 8.80 17.15 9.02
C THR A 45 7.67 16.17 9.34
N ILE A 46 6.90 15.78 8.34
CA ILE A 46 5.88 14.75 8.44
C ILE A 46 6.47 13.41 7.95
N SER A 47 6.47 12.41 8.82
CA SER A 47 6.89 11.04 8.51
C SER A 47 5.68 10.25 8.04
N ILE A 48 5.60 9.95 6.73
CA ILE A 48 4.54 9.14 6.12
C ILE A 48 4.99 7.68 6.07
N VAL A 49 4.27 6.80 6.74
CA VAL A 49 4.44 5.35 6.61
C VAL A 49 3.24 4.77 5.89
N GLY A 50 3.45 4.17 4.72
CA GLY A 50 2.35 3.75 3.86
C GLY A 50 2.55 2.40 3.18
N PHE A 51 1.44 1.84 2.68
CA PHE A 51 1.57 0.73 1.74
C PHE A 51 2.02 1.23 0.36
N ALA A 52 2.64 0.34 -0.44
CA ALA A 52 3.38 0.75 -1.62
C ALA A 52 2.52 1.31 -2.76
N VAL A 53 1.24 0.93 -2.83
CA VAL A 53 0.36 1.29 -3.96
C VAL A 53 0.11 2.81 -4.07
N PRO A 54 -0.20 3.57 -2.98
CA PRO A 54 -0.46 5.01 -3.06
C PRO A 54 0.81 5.89 -3.05
N GLU A 55 2.01 5.35 -3.06
CA GLU A 55 3.25 6.15 -2.99
C GLU A 55 3.27 7.30 -3.98
N ALA A 56 2.92 7.04 -5.25
CA ALA A 56 2.92 8.07 -6.30
C ALA A 56 1.86 9.16 -6.04
N ALA A 57 0.70 8.77 -5.50
CA ALA A 57 -0.36 9.71 -5.15
C ALA A 57 0.03 10.56 -3.93
N ASN A 58 0.51 9.93 -2.85
CA ASN A 58 0.97 10.66 -1.65
C ASN A 58 2.09 11.64 -2.00
N LYS A 59 3.01 11.27 -2.89
CA LYS A 59 4.06 12.17 -3.38
C LYS A 59 3.51 13.37 -4.15
N ALA A 60 2.49 13.15 -4.99
CA ALA A 60 1.83 14.24 -5.72
C ALA A 60 1.07 15.16 -4.76
N ILE A 61 0.35 14.60 -3.79
CA ILE A 61 -0.36 15.36 -2.74
C ILE A 61 0.63 16.19 -1.92
N ALA A 62 1.76 15.62 -1.50
CA ALA A 62 2.80 16.34 -0.76
C ALA A 62 3.36 17.54 -1.55
N ALA A 63 3.54 17.37 -2.86
CA ALA A 63 3.98 18.46 -3.73
C ALA A 63 2.95 19.60 -3.86
N GLU A 64 1.65 19.30 -3.79
CA GLU A 64 0.59 20.33 -3.77
C GLU A 64 0.41 20.93 -2.37
N PHE A 65 0.50 20.11 -1.30
CA PHE A 65 0.45 20.61 0.07
C PHE A 65 1.55 21.63 0.36
N ALA A 66 2.77 21.38 -0.10
CA ALA A 66 3.91 22.30 0.05
C ALA A 66 3.69 23.70 -0.59
N LYS A 67 2.66 23.86 -1.43
CA LYS A 67 2.29 25.18 -2.02
C LYS A 67 1.28 25.94 -1.16
N THR A 68 0.76 25.34 -0.10
CA THR A 68 -0.19 25.96 0.82
C THR A 68 0.53 26.65 1.96
N ALA A 69 -0.14 27.59 2.64
CA ALA A 69 0.40 28.24 3.82
C ALA A 69 0.68 27.27 4.99
N ALA A 70 -0.04 26.15 5.06
CA ALA A 70 0.18 25.12 6.07
C ALA A 70 1.38 24.20 5.74
N GLY A 71 1.76 24.10 4.46
CA GLY A 71 2.77 23.16 4.00
C GLY A 71 4.07 23.79 3.49
N GLU A 72 4.18 25.14 3.38
CA GLU A 72 5.33 25.80 2.71
C GLU A 72 6.68 25.54 3.40
N ASP A 73 6.67 25.29 4.73
CA ASP A 73 7.86 25.01 5.53
C ASP A 73 7.89 23.56 6.06
N VAL A 74 7.08 22.66 5.48
CA VAL A 74 6.97 21.26 5.90
C VAL A 74 7.75 20.34 4.98
N GLY A 75 8.68 19.58 5.56
CA GLY A 75 9.38 18.49 4.88
C GLY A 75 8.63 17.16 4.99
N PHE A 76 9.05 16.17 4.20
CA PHE A 76 8.47 14.82 4.26
C PHE A 76 9.56 13.76 4.31
N THR A 77 9.38 12.79 5.21
CA THR A 77 10.07 11.50 5.13
C THR A 77 9.06 10.41 4.83
N THR A 78 9.47 9.37 4.12
CA THR A 78 8.52 8.34 3.67
C THR A 78 9.09 6.93 3.82
N SER A 79 8.23 5.98 4.20
CA SER A 79 8.50 4.54 4.18
C SER A 79 7.32 3.82 3.54
N TYR A 80 7.58 3.07 2.45
CA TYR A 80 6.54 2.34 1.75
C TYR A 80 6.89 0.85 1.61
N GLY A 81 5.87 -0.01 1.75
CA GLY A 81 6.05 -1.46 1.66
C GLY A 81 4.72 -2.20 1.69
N ALA A 82 4.72 -3.46 2.11
CA ALA A 82 3.48 -4.19 2.36
C ALA A 82 2.75 -3.62 3.57
N SER A 83 1.42 -3.44 3.49
CA SER A 83 0.61 -2.76 4.51
C SER A 83 0.78 -3.36 5.91
N GLY A 84 0.67 -4.69 6.03
CA GLY A 84 0.85 -5.36 7.30
C GLY A 84 2.27 -5.25 7.86
N ASP A 85 3.30 -5.23 6.99
CA ASP A 85 4.69 -5.04 7.41
C ASP A 85 4.92 -3.62 7.92
N GLN A 86 4.40 -2.61 7.23
CA GLN A 86 4.48 -1.21 7.65
C GLN A 86 3.77 -0.99 8.99
N SER A 87 2.55 -1.51 9.15
CA SER A 87 1.84 -1.45 10.43
C SER A 87 2.62 -2.12 11.56
N ARG A 88 3.20 -3.30 11.33
CA ARG A 88 4.06 -3.97 12.33
C ARG A 88 5.31 -3.17 12.65
N ALA A 89 5.93 -2.54 11.66
CA ALA A 89 7.13 -1.71 11.84
C ALA A 89 6.82 -0.48 12.71
N VAL A 90 5.69 0.21 12.47
CA VAL A 90 5.24 1.34 13.31
C VAL A 90 4.94 0.85 14.73
N ALA A 91 4.22 -0.27 14.89
CA ALA A 91 3.98 -0.86 16.20
C ALA A 91 5.28 -1.26 16.93
N ALA A 92 6.36 -1.53 16.21
CA ALA A 92 7.68 -1.84 16.76
C ALA A 92 8.58 -0.60 16.93
N GLY A 93 8.09 0.62 16.67
CA GLY A 93 8.79 1.88 16.91
C GLY A 93 9.39 2.54 15.65
N LEU A 94 8.96 2.18 14.44
CA LEU A 94 9.23 3.00 13.26
C LEU A 94 8.49 4.32 13.42
N ASP A 95 9.23 5.41 13.33
CA ASP A 95 8.72 6.78 13.43
C ASP A 95 7.71 7.09 12.33
N ALA A 96 6.55 7.61 12.70
CA ALA A 96 5.48 7.98 11.79
C ALA A 96 4.58 9.04 12.40
N ASP A 97 4.23 10.06 11.62
CA ASP A 97 3.18 11.04 11.97
C ASP A 97 1.85 10.65 11.33
N TYR A 98 1.90 10.07 10.16
CA TYR A 98 0.74 9.66 9.39
C TYR A 98 0.96 8.29 8.77
N VAL A 99 -0.04 7.43 8.90
CA VAL A 99 -0.07 6.14 8.21
C VAL A 99 -1.12 6.15 7.10
N HIS A 100 -0.79 5.57 5.94
CA HIS A 100 -1.72 5.29 4.85
C HIS A 100 -1.65 3.79 4.54
N LEU A 101 -2.59 3.03 5.08
CA LEU A 101 -2.57 1.56 5.03
C LEU A 101 -3.63 1.02 4.08
N SER A 102 -3.52 -0.24 3.73
CA SER A 102 -4.43 -0.85 2.75
C SER A 102 -5.74 -1.34 3.39
N VAL A 103 -5.73 -1.73 4.65
CA VAL A 103 -6.87 -2.32 5.36
C VAL A 103 -7.01 -1.75 6.77
N GLY A 104 -8.25 -1.59 7.25
CA GLY A 104 -8.53 -1.04 8.58
C GLY A 104 -7.89 -1.85 9.70
N SER A 105 -7.87 -3.18 9.60
CA SER A 105 -7.24 -4.03 10.62
C SER A 105 -5.73 -3.80 10.82
N ASP A 106 -5.05 -3.16 9.87
CA ASP A 106 -3.66 -2.73 10.04
C ASP A 106 -3.58 -1.41 10.82
N VAL A 107 -4.60 -0.55 10.79
CA VAL A 107 -4.73 0.62 11.68
C VAL A 107 -5.15 0.16 13.09
N ASP A 108 -6.09 -0.80 13.18
CA ASP A 108 -6.56 -1.33 14.48
C ASP A 108 -5.40 -1.87 15.32
N ARG A 109 -4.40 -2.50 14.69
CA ARG A 109 -3.16 -2.91 15.36
C ARG A 109 -2.45 -1.73 16.03
N LEU A 110 -2.43 -0.56 15.41
CA LEU A 110 -1.81 0.64 15.97
C LEU A 110 -2.68 1.25 17.08
N VAL A 111 -3.99 1.14 16.98
CA VAL A 111 -4.93 1.49 18.05
C VAL A 111 -4.72 0.58 19.27
N GLU A 112 -4.57 -0.72 19.06
CA GLU A 112 -4.29 -1.69 20.12
C GLU A 112 -2.93 -1.42 20.80
N ALA A 113 -1.95 -0.96 20.02
CA ALA A 113 -0.64 -0.53 20.52
C ALA A 113 -0.67 0.84 21.23
N GLY A 114 -1.80 1.57 21.20
CA GLY A 114 -1.95 2.90 21.79
C GLY A 114 -1.24 4.01 21.00
N LEU A 115 -0.95 3.77 19.73
CA LEU A 115 -0.26 4.71 18.85
C LEU A 115 -1.21 5.55 17.99
N VAL A 116 -2.44 5.10 17.81
CA VAL A 116 -3.51 5.78 17.06
C VAL A 116 -4.75 5.85 17.94
N ALA A 117 -5.44 6.99 17.91
CA ALA A 117 -6.66 7.20 18.67
C ALA A 117 -7.77 6.21 18.30
N ARG A 118 -8.58 5.76 19.27
CA ARG A 118 -9.75 4.90 19.00
C ARG A 118 -10.83 5.56 18.16
N THR A 119 -10.76 6.88 18.00
CA THR A 119 -11.69 7.72 17.25
C THR A 119 -11.19 8.02 15.84
N TRP A 120 -10.17 7.31 15.36
CA TRP A 120 -9.55 7.56 14.06
C TRP A 120 -10.54 7.45 12.88
N ASP A 121 -11.58 6.68 13.03
CA ASP A 121 -12.64 6.41 12.05
C ASP A 121 -13.98 7.10 12.34
N ASP A 122 -14.06 7.98 13.35
CA ASP A 122 -15.28 8.72 13.70
C ASP A 122 -15.69 9.77 12.64
N GLY A 123 -14.78 10.13 11.72
CA GLY A 123 -15.01 11.12 10.68
C GLY A 123 -16.01 10.67 9.61
N PRO A 124 -16.43 11.59 8.71
CA PRO A 124 -17.47 11.35 7.71
C PRO A 124 -17.09 10.26 6.69
N HIS A 125 -15.80 10.01 6.51
CA HIS A 125 -15.27 8.97 5.62
C HIS A 125 -14.78 7.74 6.39
N LYS A 126 -15.12 7.62 7.68
CA LYS A 126 -14.72 6.47 8.52
C LYS A 126 -13.22 6.14 8.42
N GLY A 127 -12.38 7.17 8.48
CA GLY A 127 -10.93 7.03 8.36
C GLY A 127 -10.41 6.66 6.97
N ILE A 128 -11.28 6.49 5.98
CA ILE A 128 -10.86 6.18 4.60
C ILE A 128 -10.39 7.45 3.91
N VAL A 129 -9.26 7.37 3.22
CA VAL A 129 -8.64 8.51 2.51
C VAL A 129 -8.55 8.31 1.00
N SER A 130 -8.58 7.07 0.52
CA SER A 130 -8.61 6.75 -0.91
C SER A 130 -9.36 5.45 -1.19
N THR A 131 -9.93 5.32 -2.38
CA THR A 131 -10.60 4.09 -2.82
C THR A 131 -10.11 3.64 -4.19
N SER A 132 -10.34 2.37 -4.48
CA SER A 132 -10.07 1.73 -5.78
C SER A 132 -11.01 0.53 -5.95
N VAL A 133 -10.80 -0.26 -6.99
CA VAL A 133 -11.47 -1.56 -7.15
C VAL A 133 -10.44 -2.63 -7.53
N VAL A 134 -10.77 -3.90 -7.24
CA VAL A 134 -9.94 -5.01 -7.73
C VAL A 134 -10.25 -5.24 -9.20
N VAL A 135 -9.19 -5.31 -10.01
CA VAL A 135 -9.23 -5.60 -11.44
C VAL A 135 -8.37 -6.81 -11.78
N LEU A 136 -8.60 -7.38 -12.95
CA LEU A 136 -7.84 -8.49 -13.51
C LEU A 136 -6.93 -7.94 -14.61
N GLY A 137 -5.66 -7.67 -14.30
CA GLY A 137 -4.67 -7.28 -15.31
C GLY A 137 -4.37 -8.45 -16.23
N VAL A 138 -4.35 -8.23 -17.54
CA VAL A 138 -4.11 -9.25 -18.56
C VAL A 138 -2.98 -8.83 -19.48
N ARG A 139 -2.40 -9.79 -20.20
CA ARG A 139 -1.40 -9.53 -21.22
C ARG A 139 -2.05 -8.82 -22.42
N ASP A 140 -1.24 -8.07 -23.17
CA ASP A 140 -1.71 -7.36 -24.37
C ASP A 140 -2.49 -8.28 -25.31
N GLY A 141 -3.68 -7.84 -25.70
CA GLY A 141 -4.60 -8.60 -26.53
C GLY A 141 -5.29 -9.77 -25.81
N ASN A 142 -5.18 -9.86 -24.51
CA ASN A 142 -5.85 -10.86 -23.66
C ASN A 142 -5.80 -12.30 -24.21
N PRO A 143 -4.61 -12.91 -24.38
CA PRO A 143 -4.46 -14.19 -25.07
C PRO A 143 -5.11 -15.38 -24.37
N LYS A 144 -5.50 -15.24 -23.08
CA LYS A 144 -6.22 -16.24 -22.31
C LYS A 144 -7.73 -16.02 -22.31
N ASP A 145 -8.22 -15.00 -23.02
CA ASP A 145 -9.65 -14.63 -23.09
C ASP A 145 -10.30 -14.49 -21.71
N VAL A 146 -9.58 -13.86 -20.77
CA VAL A 146 -10.06 -13.64 -19.39
C VAL A 146 -11.16 -12.58 -19.41
N GLN A 147 -12.36 -12.94 -18.99
CA GLN A 147 -13.53 -12.06 -18.91
C GLN A 147 -13.95 -11.81 -17.44
N GLY A 148 -13.56 -12.67 -16.51
CA GLY A 148 -13.96 -12.60 -15.12
C GLY A 148 -13.25 -13.60 -14.21
N TRP A 149 -13.76 -13.72 -13.00
CA TRP A 149 -13.15 -14.54 -11.95
C TRP A 149 -13.10 -16.04 -12.31
N ASP A 150 -14.12 -16.57 -12.99
CA ASP A 150 -14.21 -18.00 -13.32
C ASP A 150 -13.10 -18.47 -14.28
N ASP A 151 -12.53 -17.55 -15.04
CA ASP A 151 -11.41 -17.86 -15.94
C ASP A 151 -10.11 -18.08 -15.18
N LEU A 152 -9.96 -17.49 -13.98
CA LEU A 152 -8.75 -17.60 -13.17
C LEU A 152 -8.52 -18.98 -12.56
N VAL A 153 -9.59 -19.79 -12.48
CA VAL A 153 -9.53 -21.15 -11.94
C VAL A 153 -9.45 -22.22 -13.05
N GLN A 154 -9.33 -21.78 -14.32
CA GLN A 154 -9.17 -22.70 -15.45
C GLN A 154 -7.75 -23.27 -15.50
N PRO A 155 -7.58 -24.53 -15.92
CA PRO A 155 -6.26 -25.13 -16.08
C PRO A 155 -5.38 -24.36 -17.07
N GLY A 156 -4.14 -24.07 -16.67
CA GLY A 156 -3.15 -23.41 -17.53
C GLY A 156 -3.27 -21.88 -17.56
N VAL A 157 -4.06 -21.28 -16.69
CA VAL A 157 -4.01 -19.84 -16.39
C VAL A 157 -3.05 -19.61 -15.22
N GLU A 158 -2.08 -18.76 -15.41
CA GLU A 158 -1.07 -18.42 -14.41
C GLU A 158 -1.39 -17.07 -13.74
N VAL A 159 -1.68 -17.09 -12.45
CA VAL A 159 -2.09 -15.90 -11.68
C VAL A 159 -0.93 -15.32 -10.88
N VAL A 160 -0.79 -14.01 -10.88
CA VAL A 160 0.12 -13.24 -10.02
C VAL A 160 -0.68 -12.44 -9.01
N THR A 161 -0.32 -12.54 -7.74
CA THR A 161 -0.91 -11.74 -6.67
C THR A 161 0.09 -11.56 -5.52
N ALA A 162 -0.23 -10.69 -4.57
CA ALA A 162 0.57 -10.55 -3.35
C ALA A 162 0.14 -11.55 -2.27
N ASN A 163 0.94 -11.68 -1.21
CA ASN A 163 0.70 -12.55 -0.08
C ASN A 163 -0.23 -11.86 0.95
N PRO A 164 -1.41 -12.42 1.28
CA PRO A 164 -2.32 -11.83 2.27
C PRO A 164 -1.75 -11.77 3.71
N ALA A 165 -0.69 -12.52 4.01
CA ALA A 165 -0.03 -12.46 5.31
C ALA A 165 0.73 -11.13 5.52
N SER A 166 1.26 -10.52 4.45
CA SER A 166 1.99 -9.25 4.49
C SER A 166 1.21 -8.10 3.86
N SER A 167 0.46 -8.37 2.79
CA SER A 167 -0.17 -7.37 1.92
C SER A 167 -1.67 -7.22 2.16
N GLY A 168 -2.11 -6.04 2.56
CA GLY A 168 -3.53 -5.70 2.60
C GLY A 168 -4.17 -5.72 1.20
N ALA A 169 -3.42 -5.35 0.14
CA ALA A 169 -3.91 -5.44 -1.23
C ALA A 169 -4.30 -6.88 -1.61
N ALA A 170 -3.52 -7.87 -1.17
CA ALA A 170 -3.85 -9.27 -1.40
C ALA A 170 -5.10 -9.73 -0.63
N ARG A 171 -5.38 -9.12 0.53
CA ARG A 171 -6.62 -9.38 1.28
C ARG A 171 -7.83 -8.89 0.51
N TRP A 172 -7.77 -7.71 -0.11
CA TRP A 172 -8.81 -7.22 -1.01
C TRP A 172 -9.01 -8.13 -2.22
N ASN A 173 -7.93 -8.61 -2.85
CA ASN A 173 -8.00 -9.53 -3.98
C ASN A 173 -8.71 -10.83 -3.60
N ALA A 174 -8.34 -11.43 -2.47
CA ALA A 174 -8.98 -12.65 -1.99
C ALA A 174 -10.44 -12.43 -1.57
N LEU A 175 -10.74 -11.26 -0.97
CA LEU A 175 -12.10 -10.89 -0.59
C LEU A 175 -12.99 -10.70 -1.82
N ALA A 176 -12.48 -10.10 -2.90
CA ALA A 176 -13.22 -9.97 -4.16
C ALA A 176 -13.51 -11.33 -4.80
N ALA A 177 -12.54 -12.25 -4.80
CA ALA A 177 -12.75 -13.62 -5.28
C ALA A 177 -13.76 -14.40 -4.43
N TRP A 178 -13.71 -14.25 -3.11
CA TRP A 178 -14.71 -14.81 -2.19
C TRP A 178 -16.10 -14.24 -2.49
N GLY A 179 -16.22 -12.90 -2.55
CA GLY A 179 -17.48 -12.20 -2.81
C GLY A 179 -18.06 -12.53 -4.18
N HIS A 180 -17.23 -12.79 -5.21
CA HIS A 180 -17.70 -13.26 -6.50
C HIS A 180 -18.58 -14.51 -6.35
N VAL A 181 -18.18 -15.47 -5.52
CA VAL A 181 -18.94 -16.70 -5.34
C VAL A 181 -20.15 -16.50 -4.42
N THR A 182 -19.93 -15.93 -3.23
CA THR A 182 -20.99 -15.82 -2.22
C THR A 182 -22.12 -14.90 -2.65
N GLU A 183 -21.80 -13.79 -3.30
CA GLU A 183 -22.78 -12.80 -3.72
C GLU A 183 -23.48 -13.16 -5.05
N ASN A 184 -23.01 -14.19 -5.74
CA ASN A 184 -23.69 -14.76 -6.91
C ASN A 184 -24.46 -16.06 -6.57
N GLY A 185 -24.75 -16.27 -5.28
CA GLY A 185 -25.62 -17.35 -4.79
C GLY A 185 -24.88 -18.64 -4.43
N GLY A 186 -23.55 -18.63 -4.47
CA GLY A 186 -22.72 -19.74 -3.99
C GLY A 186 -22.63 -19.77 -2.47
N THR A 187 -22.33 -20.94 -1.94
CA THR A 187 -22.10 -21.19 -0.51
C THR A 187 -20.67 -20.82 -0.12
N GLU A 188 -20.43 -20.64 1.18
CA GLU A 188 -19.07 -20.45 1.71
C GLU A 188 -18.12 -21.62 1.40
N ALA A 189 -18.67 -22.84 1.34
CA ALA A 189 -17.86 -24.00 0.97
C ALA A 189 -17.44 -23.96 -0.51
N GLU A 190 -18.31 -23.50 -1.40
CA GLU A 190 -17.98 -23.29 -2.81
C GLU A 190 -16.99 -22.13 -2.98
N ALA A 191 -17.12 -21.07 -2.20
CA ALA A 191 -16.15 -19.96 -2.20
C ALA A 191 -14.77 -20.40 -1.69
N ALA A 192 -14.71 -21.27 -0.67
CA ALA A 192 -13.46 -21.85 -0.19
C ALA A 192 -12.80 -22.75 -1.26
N ASP A 193 -13.58 -23.59 -1.95
CA ASP A 193 -13.10 -24.42 -3.06
C ASP A 193 -12.59 -23.56 -4.24
N PHE A 194 -13.30 -22.48 -4.55
CA PHE A 194 -12.88 -21.52 -5.56
C PHE A 194 -11.53 -20.86 -5.21
N LEU A 195 -11.37 -20.39 -3.97
CA LEU A 195 -10.09 -19.83 -3.50
C LEU A 195 -8.97 -20.88 -3.57
N GLY A 196 -9.25 -22.14 -3.20
CA GLY A 196 -8.28 -23.22 -3.35
C GLY A 196 -7.77 -23.35 -4.78
N LYS A 197 -8.70 -23.44 -5.76
CA LYS A 197 -8.37 -23.51 -7.19
C LYS A 197 -7.64 -22.26 -7.69
N LEU A 198 -8.04 -21.08 -7.22
CA LEU A 198 -7.36 -19.84 -7.56
C LEU A 198 -5.91 -19.86 -7.09
N PHE A 199 -5.66 -20.24 -5.83
CA PHE A 199 -4.31 -20.31 -5.29
C PHE A 199 -3.48 -21.46 -5.90
N ASP A 200 -4.08 -22.54 -6.38
CA ASP A 200 -3.38 -23.56 -7.18
C ASP A 200 -2.78 -22.95 -8.46
N ASN A 201 -3.48 -22.02 -9.09
CA ASN A 201 -3.05 -21.32 -10.30
C ASN A 201 -2.10 -20.13 -10.04
N VAL A 202 -1.89 -19.70 -8.79
CA VAL A 202 -0.97 -18.61 -8.47
C VAL A 202 0.47 -19.08 -8.71
N VAL A 203 1.21 -18.43 -9.58
CA VAL A 203 2.63 -18.74 -9.89
C VAL A 203 3.60 -17.80 -9.19
N SER A 204 3.12 -16.64 -8.72
CA SER A 204 3.92 -15.67 -7.97
C SER A 204 3.08 -15.08 -6.83
N LEU A 205 3.59 -15.22 -5.61
CA LEU A 205 3.01 -14.69 -4.38
C LEU A 205 4.02 -13.70 -3.77
N THR A 206 3.87 -12.42 -4.11
CA THR A 206 4.83 -11.37 -3.77
C THR A 206 4.55 -10.73 -2.40
N ASN A 207 5.48 -9.93 -1.88
CA ASN A 207 5.30 -9.31 -0.56
C ASN A 207 4.25 -8.18 -0.57
N SER A 208 4.14 -7.41 -1.65
CA SER A 208 3.22 -6.28 -1.77
C SER A 208 2.46 -6.28 -3.10
N GLY A 209 1.36 -5.50 -3.19
CA GLY A 209 0.65 -5.30 -4.45
C GLY A 209 1.52 -4.68 -5.53
N ARG A 210 2.38 -3.71 -5.20
CA ARG A 210 3.33 -3.10 -6.12
C ARG A 210 4.35 -4.11 -6.63
N ASP A 211 4.85 -5.02 -5.78
CA ASP A 211 5.75 -6.08 -6.20
C ASP A 211 5.06 -7.07 -7.15
N ALA A 212 3.75 -7.34 -6.94
CA ALA A 212 2.97 -8.16 -7.87
C ALA A 212 2.87 -7.51 -9.24
N THR A 213 2.54 -6.22 -9.30
CA THR A 213 2.54 -5.44 -10.54
C THR A 213 3.90 -5.47 -11.22
N THR A 214 5.00 -5.27 -10.47
CA THR A 214 6.37 -5.33 -11.00
C THR A 214 6.71 -6.71 -11.55
N SER A 215 6.35 -7.78 -10.84
CA SER A 215 6.56 -9.16 -11.29
C SER A 215 5.79 -9.46 -12.58
N PHE A 216 4.54 -9.03 -12.65
CA PHE A 216 3.72 -9.16 -13.85
C PHE A 216 4.33 -8.38 -15.03
N LEU A 217 4.69 -7.11 -14.88
CA LEU A 217 5.36 -6.32 -15.91
C LEU A 217 6.69 -6.96 -16.35
N GLY A 218 7.37 -7.66 -15.47
CA GLY A 218 8.56 -8.46 -15.77
C GLY A 218 8.31 -9.75 -16.56
N GLY A 219 7.05 -10.05 -16.90
CA GLY A 219 6.68 -11.21 -17.72
C GLY A 219 6.21 -12.44 -16.96
N THR A 220 6.01 -12.37 -15.63
CA THR A 220 5.51 -13.49 -14.82
C THR A 220 3.99 -13.61 -14.97
N GLY A 221 3.47 -14.80 -15.18
CA GLY A 221 2.05 -15.16 -15.22
C GLY A 221 1.26 -14.58 -16.38
N ASP A 222 0.01 -14.93 -16.48
CA ASP A 222 -0.95 -14.51 -17.50
C ASP A 222 -1.89 -13.40 -16.99
N VAL A 223 -2.26 -13.48 -15.69
CA VAL A 223 -3.22 -12.59 -15.03
C VAL A 223 -2.65 -12.03 -13.74
N LEU A 224 -2.85 -10.73 -13.52
CA LEU A 224 -2.49 -10.03 -12.29
C LEU A 224 -3.77 -9.66 -11.51
N LEU A 225 -3.88 -10.03 -10.26
CA LEU A 225 -4.86 -9.44 -9.35
C LEU A 225 -4.31 -8.12 -8.82
N ALA A 226 -4.91 -7.01 -9.20
CA ALA A 226 -4.41 -5.67 -8.88
C ALA A 226 -5.52 -4.69 -8.48
N TYR A 227 -5.10 -3.55 -7.96
CA TYR A 227 -5.91 -2.36 -7.89
C TYR A 227 -6.00 -1.72 -9.30
N GLU A 228 -7.13 -1.09 -9.63
CA GLU A 228 -7.31 -0.36 -10.88
C GLU A 228 -6.26 0.74 -11.08
N ASN A 229 -5.94 1.48 -10.03
CA ASN A 229 -4.91 2.53 -10.08
C ASN A 229 -3.50 2.00 -10.38
N GLU A 230 -3.20 0.72 -10.11
CA GLU A 230 -1.91 0.12 -10.50
C GLU A 230 -1.79 -0.02 -12.02
N ALA A 231 -2.87 -0.41 -12.69
CA ALA A 231 -2.91 -0.49 -14.16
C ALA A 231 -2.76 0.90 -14.81
N ILE A 232 -3.51 1.88 -14.29
CA ILE A 232 -3.46 3.27 -14.78
C ILE A 232 -2.06 3.86 -14.56
N LEU A 233 -1.48 3.68 -13.37
CA LEU A 233 -0.14 4.18 -13.05
C LEU A 233 0.95 3.50 -13.89
N ALA A 234 0.83 2.20 -14.16
CA ALA A 234 1.75 1.49 -15.04
C ALA A 234 1.73 2.08 -16.45
N ALA A 235 0.54 2.38 -16.97
CA ALA A 235 0.38 3.04 -18.27
C ALA A 235 0.96 4.47 -18.26
N GLN A 236 0.76 5.27 -17.21
CA GLN A 236 1.40 6.59 -17.05
C GLN A 236 2.92 6.51 -17.12
N ASN A 237 3.50 5.40 -16.67
CA ASN A 237 4.94 5.16 -16.70
C ASN A 237 5.42 4.48 -18.01
N GLY A 238 4.55 4.33 -19.02
CA GLY A 238 4.88 3.71 -20.29
C GLY A 238 5.05 2.19 -20.23
N GLN A 239 4.51 1.54 -19.21
CA GLN A 239 4.57 0.10 -18.97
C GLN A 239 3.17 -0.49 -18.77
N GLY A 240 2.17 0.07 -19.46
CA GLY A 240 0.77 -0.34 -19.31
C GLY A 240 0.53 -1.81 -19.67
N PHE A 241 -0.53 -2.34 -19.12
CA PHE A 241 -1.14 -3.63 -19.46
C PHE A 241 -2.66 -3.45 -19.54
N GLU A 242 -3.32 -4.29 -20.30
CA GLU A 242 -4.79 -4.29 -20.37
C GLU A 242 -5.37 -4.88 -19.07
N TYR A 243 -6.59 -4.48 -18.71
CA TYR A 243 -7.26 -5.04 -17.56
C TYR A 243 -8.77 -5.21 -17.80
N VAL A 244 -9.35 -6.16 -17.11
CA VAL A 244 -10.79 -6.42 -17.06
C VAL A 244 -11.29 -5.94 -15.70
N VAL A 245 -12.33 -5.10 -15.70
CA VAL A 245 -13.14 -4.82 -14.50
C VAL A 245 -14.21 -5.91 -14.42
N PRO A 246 -14.16 -6.85 -13.47
CA PRO A 246 -15.11 -7.95 -13.43
C PRO A 246 -16.50 -7.45 -13.06
N GLU A 247 -17.54 -8.18 -13.49
CA GLU A 247 -18.95 -7.85 -13.19
C GLU A 247 -19.18 -7.68 -11.69
N THR A 248 -18.57 -8.55 -10.87
CA THR A 248 -18.57 -8.49 -9.41
C THR A 248 -17.16 -8.22 -8.91
N THR A 249 -16.96 -7.13 -8.19
CA THR A 249 -15.69 -6.85 -7.49
C THR A 249 -15.96 -6.06 -6.21
N VAL A 250 -14.92 -5.82 -5.43
CA VAL A 250 -15.00 -5.12 -4.15
C VAL A 250 -14.49 -3.69 -4.28
N LEU A 251 -15.17 -2.76 -3.61
CA LEU A 251 -14.62 -1.43 -3.33
C LEU A 251 -13.47 -1.59 -2.33
N ILE A 252 -12.31 -1.18 -2.75
CA ILE A 252 -11.14 -1.09 -1.90
C ILE A 252 -11.21 0.22 -1.15
N GLU A 253 -11.13 0.17 0.18
CA GLU A 253 -11.21 1.30 1.07
C GLU A 253 -9.91 1.37 1.88
N ASN A 254 -9.06 2.36 1.55
CA ASN A 254 -7.74 2.49 2.18
C ASN A 254 -7.78 3.53 3.29
N PRO A 255 -7.47 3.15 4.53
CA PRO A 255 -7.47 4.05 5.67
C PRO A 255 -6.20 4.90 5.74
N GLY A 256 -6.38 6.13 6.28
CA GLY A 256 -5.31 7.00 6.72
C GLY A 256 -5.56 7.47 8.15
N ALA A 257 -4.53 7.48 8.97
CA ALA A 257 -4.63 7.87 10.37
C ALA A 257 -3.38 8.64 10.83
N ILE A 258 -3.60 9.57 11.76
CA ILE A 258 -2.54 10.32 12.44
C ILE A 258 -2.16 9.59 13.72
N LEU A 259 -0.87 9.54 14.05
CA LEU A 259 -0.39 9.00 15.32
C LEU A 259 -0.61 9.99 16.47
N GLU A 260 -0.70 9.47 17.69
CA GLU A 260 -0.95 10.26 18.91
C GLU A 260 0.17 11.26 19.23
N ASP A 261 1.40 10.96 18.84
CA ASP A 261 2.59 11.80 19.02
C ASP A 261 3.04 12.54 17.75
N ALA A 262 2.17 12.56 16.74
CA ALA A 262 2.45 13.21 15.47
C ALA A 262 2.71 14.71 15.61
N THR A 263 3.49 15.25 14.69
CA THR A 263 3.71 16.70 14.56
C THR A 263 2.39 17.43 14.28
N PRO A 264 2.23 18.70 14.73
CA PRO A 264 1.02 19.48 14.48
C PRO A 264 0.62 19.57 13.00
N ALA A 265 1.60 19.64 12.08
CA ALA A 265 1.35 19.68 10.63
C ALA A 265 0.67 18.41 10.09
N ALA A 266 0.70 17.29 10.80
CA ALA A 266 0.04 16.06 10.36
C ALA A 266 -1.48 16.19 10.30
N ALA A 267 -2.09 17.03 11.15
CA ALA A 267 -3.52 17.33 11.11
C ALA A 267 -3.89 18.11 9.83
N ASP A 268 -3.13 19.16 9.52
CA ASP A 268 -3.31 19.95 8.30
C ASP A 268 -3.07 19.10 7.04
N TRP A 269 -2.10 18.17 7.11
CA TRP A 269 -1.86 17.18 6.06
C TRP A 269 -3.07 16.28 5.83
N LEU A 270 -3.65 15.68 6.87
CA LEU A 270 -4.83 14.81 6.72
C LEU A 270 -6.04 15.59 6.18
N ASP A 271 -6.26 16.81 6.66
CA ASP A 271 -7.32 17.68 6.14
C ASP A 271 -7.10 18.00 4.65
N PHE A 272 -5.85 18.22 4.24
CA PHE A 272 -5.50 18.43 2.82
C PHE A 272 -5.71 17.18 1.98
N VAL A 273 -5.31 16.01 2.48
CA VAL A 273 -5.52 14.70 1.83
C VAL A 273 -7.00 14.44 1.56
N LEU A 274 -7.87 14.75 2.52
CA LEU A 274 -9.33 14.62 2.41
C LEU A 274 -9.98 15.75 1.61
N GLY A 275 -9.29 16.88 1.43
CA GLY A 275 -9.76 18.04 0.69
C GLY A 275 -9.81 17.81 -0.83
N THR A 276 -10.44 18.75 -1.54
CA THR A 276 -10.64 18.64 -3.00
C THR A 276 -9.33 18.42 -3.75
N GLU A 277 -8.25 19.13 -3.40
CA GLU A 277 -6.96 18.98 -4.11
C GLU A 277 -6.32 17.63 -3.84
N GLY A 278 -6.33 17.15 -2.58
CA GLY A 278 -5.84 15.79 -2.26
C GLY A 278 -6.60 14.71 -3.04
N GLN A 279 -7.92 14.80 -3.06
CA GLN A 279 -8.77 13.86 -3.80
C GLN A 279 -8.59 13.98 -5.33
N ARG A 280 -8.33 15.19 -5.83
CA ARG A 280 -7.95 15.43 -7.22
C ARG A 280 -6.65 14.71 -7.59
N GLN A 281 -5.63 14.79 -6.73
CA GLN A 281 -4.36 14.09 -6.96
C GLN A 281 -4.52 12.57 -6.91
N PHE A 282 -5.38 12.04 -6.04
CA PHE A 282 -5.74 10.62 -6.06
C PHE A 282 -6.35 10.22 -7.42
N ALA A 283 -7.33 10.98 -7.92
CA ALA A 283 -7.94 10.71 -9.23
C ALA A 283 -6.91 10.71 -10.36
N LEU A 284 -6.03 11.72 -10.41
CA LEU A 284 -4.96 11.81 -11.41
C LEU A 284 -3.96 10.64 -11.35
N LYS A 285 -3.89 9.92 -10.23
CA LYS A 285 -3.09 8.71 -10.05
C LYS A 285 -3.90 7.41 -10.13
N GLY A 286 -5.12 7.49 -10.67
CA GLY A 286 -5.96 6.35 -10.97
C GLY A 286 -6.76 5.79 -9.79
N PHE A 287 -6.75 6.44 -8.63
CA PHE A 287 -7.65 6.10 -7.54
C PHE A 287 -9.03 6.67 -7.77
N ARG A 288 -10.05 6.02 -7.21
CA ARG A 288 -11.42 6.54 -7.16
C ARG A 288 -11.56 7.44 -5.93
N PRO A 289 -11.74 8.76 -6.07
CA PRO A 289 -11.77 9.69 -4.94
C PRO A 289 -13.07 9.60 -4.13
N LEU A 290 -13.04 10.17 -2.91
CA LEU A 290 -14.16 10.19 -1.95
C LEU A 290 -15.17 11.34 -2.20
N ASN A 291 -15.33 11.77 -3.45
CA ASN A 291 -16.04 13.01 -3.78
C ASN A 291 -17.47 12.81 -4.30
N ALA A 292 -17.91 11.58 -4.46
CA ALA A 292 -19.25 11.25 -4.93
C ALA A 292 -20.12 10.62 -3.83
N ALA A 293 -21.44 10.81 -3.94
CA ALA A 293 -22.40 10.25 -2.99
C ALA A 293 -22.53 8.72 -3.09
N GLN A 294 -22.13 8.12 -4.22
CA GLN A 294 -22.20 6.67 -4.45
C GLN A 294 -20.80 6.08 -4.39
N PRO A 295 -20.61 5.00 -3.63
CA PRO A 295 -19.32 4.32 -3.56
C PRO A 295 -18.78 3.92 -4.95
N GLY A 296 -17.50 4.16 -5.20
CA GLY A 296 -16.82 3.82 -6.44
C GLY A 296 -17.16 4.66 -7.67
N VAL A 297 -18.09 5.62 -7.56
CA VAL A 297 -18.37 6.61 -8.62
C VAL A 297 -17.47 7.81 -8.44
N VAL A 298 -17.08 8.45 -9.55
CA VAL A 298 -16.23 9.65 -9.54
C VAL A 298 -17.00 10.83 -10.08
N ASP A 299 -17.05 11.93 -9.32
CA ASP A 299 -17.58 13.22 -9.75
C ASP A 299 -16.41 14.11 -10.23
N PHE A 300 -16.08 14.00 -11.51
CA PHE A 300 -14.98 14.76 -12.12
C PHE A 300 -15.17 16.26 -12.00
N ALA A 301 -16.41 16.75 -12.15
CA ALA A 301 -16.70 18.18 -12.13
C ALA A 301 -16.38 18.79 -10.77
N SER A 302 -16.65 18.11 -9.66
CA SER A 302 -16.33 18.59 -8.31
C SER A 302 -14.82 18.68 -8.04
N LEU A 303 -14.01 17.94 -8.81
CA LEU A 303 -12.55 17.97 -8.76
C LEU A 303 -11.92 18.95 -9.76
N GLY A 304 -12.73 19.59 -10.62
CA GLY A 304 -12.25 20.42 -11.71
C GLY A 304 -11.45 19.62 -12.74
N LEU A 305 -11.86 18.39 -13.02
CA LEU A 305 -11.26 17.47 -13.97
C LEU A 305 -12.26 17.12 -15.08
N ASP A 306 -11.70 16.76 -16.25
CA ASP A 306 -12.41 15.99 -17.27
C ASP A 306 -11.95 14.51 -17.20
N PRO A 307 -12.79 13.53 -17.61
CA PRO A 307 -12.35 12.13 -17.66
C PRO A 307 -11.01 11.93 -18.39
N ALA A 308 -10.78 12.66 -19.48
CA ALA A 308 -9.57 12.59 -20.28
C ALA A 308 -8.29 13.08 -19.55
N ASP A 309 -8.41 13.76 -18.40
CA ASP A 309 -7.26 14.15 -17.59
C ASP A 309 -6.63 12.95 -16.85
N ILE A 310 -7.33 11.80 -16.80
CA ILE A 310 -6.80 10.59 -16.20
C ILE A 310 -5.91 9.88 -17.22
N GLU A 311 -4.68 10.38 -17.35
CA GLU A 311 -3.67 9.75 -18.21
C GLU A 311 -3.47 8.28 -17.84
N GLY A 312 -3.31 7.42 -18.83
CA GLY A 312 -3.08 5.98 -18.62
C GLY A 312 -4.34 5.16 -18.39
N ALA A 313 -5.52 5.76 -18.29
CA ALA A 313 -6.78 5.02 -18.28
C ALA A 313 -6.99 4.26 -19.58
N GLN A 314 -7.55 3.05 -19.50
CA GLN A 314 -7.80 2.19 -20.66
C GLN A 314 -8.84 2.81 -21.63
N ASP A 315 -9.87 3.46 -21.07
CA ASP A 315 -10.81 4.30 -21.82
C ASP A 315 -10.72 5.75 -21.29
N PRO A 316 -10.16 6.69 -22.08
CA PRO A 316 -10.10 8.09 -21.67
C PRO A 316 -11.47 8.76 -21.53
N GLY A 317 -12.53 8.20 -22.12
CA GLY A 317 -13.91 8.71 -22.00
C GLY A 317 -14.63 8.20 -20.76
N ASP A 318 -14.19 7.08 -20.20
CA ASP A 318 -14.73 6.47 -18.97
C ASP A 318 -13.58 5.79 -18.20
N PRO A 319 -12.69 6.58 -17.57
CA PRO A 319 -11.50 6.05 -16.88
C PRO A 319 -11.82 5.21 -15.65
N PHE A 320 -13.01 5.38 -15.07
CA PHE A 320 -13.49 4.66 -13.89
C PHE A 320 -14.89 4.08 -14.14
N PRO A 321 -15.00 3.02 -14.94
CA PRO A 321 -16.29 2.47 -15.33
C PRO A 321 -17.09 2.04 -14.10
N VAL A 322 -18.41 2.23 -14.17
CA VAL A 322 -19.32 1.76 -13.12
C VAL A 322 -19.27 0.25 -13.04
N VAL A 323 -18.94 -0.28 -11.87
CA VAL A 323 -18.97 -1.73 -11.62
C VAL A 323 -20.40 -2.20 -11.46
N PRO A 324 -20.89 -3.17 -12.25
CA PRO A 324 -22.27 -3.64 -12.17
C PRO A 324 -22.68 -4.15 -10.79
N LYS A 325 -21.79 -4.91 -10.13
CA LYS A 325 -21.99 -5.42 -8.77
C LYS A 325 -20.78 -5.07 -7.90
N LEU A 326 -20.76 -3.84 -7.42
CA LEU A 326 -19.72 -3.36 -6.50
C LEU A 326 -20.07 -3.77 -5.07
N LEU A 327 -19.23 -4.61 -4.47
CA LEU A 327 -19.36 -5.05 -3.08
C LEU A 327 -18.63 -4.07 -2.16
N THR A 328 -19.16 -3.86 -0.96
CA THR A 328 -18.52 -3.05 0.09
C THR A 328 -18.35 -3.89 1.34
N LEU A 329 -17.27 -3.64 2.07
CA LEU A 329 -16.91 -4.43 3.25
C LEU A 329 -18.03 -4.43 4.30
N GLU A 330 -18.62 -3.27 4.55
CA GLU A 330 -19.66 -3.11 5.58
C GLU A 330 -20.99 -3.81 5.21
N ARG A 331 -21.39 -3.75 3.94
CA ARG A 331 -22.69 -4.25 3.51
C ARG A 331 -22.70 -5.75 3.21
N ASP A 332 -21.64 -6.27 2.59
CA ASP A 332 -21.70 -7.55 1.88
C ASP A 332 -20.90 -8.66 2.57
N PHE A 333 -20.15 -8.35 3.65
CA PHE A 333 -19.28 -9.35 4.29
C PHE A 333 -19.58 -9.59 5.79
N GLY A 334 -20.77 -9.22 6.24
CA GLY A 334 -21.37 -9.71 7.48
C GLY A 334 -20.91 -9.09 8.79
N GLY A 335 -20.36 -7.86 8.75
CA GLY A 335 -19.99 -7.17 9.99
C GLY A 335 -19.37 -5.80 9.78
N PRO A 336 -19.12 -5.05 10.83
CA PRO A 336 -18.46 -3.77 10.72
C PRO A 336 -16.99 -3.98 10.29
N GLY A 337 -16.65 -3.41 9.16
CA GLY A 337 -15.28 -3.37 8.66
C GLY A 337 -14.61 -4.76 8.54
N TRP A 338 -13.32 -4.81 8.83
CA TRP A 338 -12.50 -6.01 8.72
C TRP A 338 -12.77 -7.05 9.81
N ASP A 339 -13.39 -6.69 10.92
CA ASP A 339 -13.68 -7.62 12.04
C ASP A 339 -14.59 -8.78 11.62
N GLY A 340 -15.50 -8.55 10.65
CA GLY A 340 -16.38 -9.60 10.13
C GLY A 340 -15.67 -10.69 9.33
N VAL A 341 -14.47 -10.40 8.79
CA VAL A 341 -13.82 -11.30 7.82
C VAL A 341 -12.38 -11.66 8.16
N LYS A 342 -11.67 -10.86 8.99
CA LYS A 342 -10.23 -11.04 9.21
C LYS A 342 -9.87 -12.44 9.71
N ASP A 343 -10.53 -12.91 10.76
CA ASP A 343 -10.21 -14.20 11.36
C ASP A 343 -10.72 -15.35 10.50
N LYS A 344 -11.93 -15.21 9.95
CA LYS A 344 -12.54 -16.22 9.08
C LYS A 344 -11.72 -16.49 7.83
N LEU A 345 -11.23 -15.45 7.17
CA LEU A 345 -10.52 -15.57 5.89
C LEU A 345 -9.01 -15.59 6.06
N PHE A 346 -8.44 -14.81 6.98
CA PHE A 346 -7.01 -14.52 7.05
C PHE A 346 -6.36 -14.89 8.40
N GLY A 347 -7.07 -15.54 9.31
CA GLY A 347 -6.51 -16.01 10.58
C GLY A 347 -5.22 -16.82 10.35
N ASP A 348 -4.17 -16.58 11.16
CA ASP A 348 -2.86 -17.21 11.02
C ASP A 348 -2.71 -18.52 11.82
N GLY A 349 -3.71 -18.85 12.64
CA GLY A 349 -3.71 -20.05 13.48
C GLY A 349 -2.86 -19.92 14.73
N GLN A 350 -2.44 -18.72 15.13
CA GLN A 350 -1.67 -18.49 16.35
C GLN A 350 -2.58 -18.53 17.62
N ASP A 351 -1.98 -18.74 18.79
CA ASP A 351 -2.65 -18.76 20.09
C ASP A 351 -3.84 -19.73 20.20
N GLY A 352 -3.87 -20.76 19.33
CA GLY A 352 -4.94 -21.77 19.31
C GLY A 352 -6.18 -21.34 18.49
N ALA A 353 -6.14 -20.19 17.82
CA ALA A 353 -7.18 -19.80 16.88
C ALA A 353 -7.14 -20.66 15.60
N PRO A 354 -8.26 -20.86 14.91
CA PRO A 354 -8.26 -21.57 13.64
C PRO A 354 -7.55 -20.75 12.56
N LYS A 355 -6.93 -21.42 11.59
CA LYS A 355 -6.43 -20.76 10.39
C LYS A 355 -7.60 -20.33 9.51
N GLY A 356 -7.47 -19.16 8.91
CA GLY A 356 -8.44 -18.63 7.96
C GLY A 356 -8.46 -19.41 6.65
N ILE A 357 -9.55 -19.30 5.93
CA ILE A 357 -9.80 -20.05 4.68
C ILE A 357 -8.73 -19.75 3.63
N VAL A 358 -8.36 -18.49 3.45
CA VAL A 358 -7.31 -18.08 2.50
C VAL A 358 -5.93 -18.60 2.94
N THR A 359 -5.62 -18.53 4.24
CA THR A 359 -4.38 -19.09 4.79
C THR A 359 -4.26 -20.58 4.50
N LEU A 360 -5.36 -21.34 4.70
CA LEU A 360 -5.40 -22.78 4.40
C LEU A 360 -5.27 -23.05 2.89
N ALA A 361 -5.92 -22.27 2.03
CA ALA A 361 -5.84 -22.43 0.58
C ALA A 361 -4.41 -22.24 0.07
N ILE A 362 -3.70 -21.24 0.57
CA ILE A 362 -2.29 -20.99 0.23
C ILE A 362 -1.39 -22.14 0.70
N GLU A 363 -1.55 -22.63 1.92
CA GLU A 363 -0.77 -23.76 2.43
C GLU A 363 -1.02 -25.05 1.64
N GLN A 364 -2.28 -25.35 1.31
CA GLN A 364 -2.67 -26.53 0.54
C GLN A 364 -2.13 -26.49 -0.89
N SER A 365 -2.01 -25.30 -1.50
CA SER A 365 -1.37 -25.12 -2.81
C SER A 365 0.16 -25.28 -2.77
N GLY A 366 0.75 -25.56 -1.59
CA GLY A 366 2.18 -25.71 -1.41
C GLY A 366 2.98 -24.40 -1.45
N LYS A 367 2.29 -23.25 -1.37
CA LYS A 367 2.94 -21.93 -1.33
C LYS A 367 3.12 -21.50 0.12
N ALA A 368 4.31 -21.02 0.46
CA ALA A 368 4.63 -20.63 1.82
C ALA A 368 3.90 -19.31 2.16
N THR A 369 3.16 -19.30 3.25
CA THR A 369 2.83 -18.09 3.99
C THR A 369 4.05 -17.75 4.84
N GLN A 370 4.86 -16.78 4.43
CA GLN A 370 5.99 -16.30 5.24
C GLN A 370 5.53 -15.30 6.27
#